data_fd750e7707f02076a97c92057e9d7797
#
_entry.id   fd750e7707f02076a97c92057e9d7797
#
_cell.length_a   1.000
_cell.length_b   1.000
_cell.length_c   1.000
_cell.angle_alpha   90.00
_cell.angle_beta   90.00
_cell.angle_gamma   90.00
#
_symmetry.space_group_name_H-M   'P 1'
#
loop_
_entity.id
_entity.type
_entity.pdbx_description
1 polymer ?
#
loop_
_entity_poly.entity_id
_entity_poly.type
_entity_poly.pdbx_seq_one_letter_code
_entity_poly.pdbx_strand_id
1 'polypeptide(L)'
;VNNIVAARPQRGLSKADILFEIKVEGGITRFMPVFTDYKTVGEVGPVRSGRDQFFRLILPWQALYIHEGQSVVMQQYAIDYDYGKLNNNDGANGYRDYGRVNWAGKSYNAGSLALEHTMYTNADNIANYISSQNVDMNRTYNSTFFNFVDYRLGTTRDLSNSLDSAYSDKYGPVVSDGQYIEIEHSQSYKTRFIYDESTNEYKMQQNYSDGQWRDTVDEAADNKVLTFPNVIVLYTDIHTYPGHEAKDLQYVEYA
;
A
#
# COMPACT_ATOMS: atom_id res chain seq x y z
N VAL A 1 -5.98 -0.24 1.34
CA VAL A 1 -6.25 -0.40 2.78
C VAL A 1 -6.07 0.95 3.46
N ASN A 2 -6.95 1.26 4.40
CA ASN A 2 -6.94 2.51 5.16
C ASN A 2 -5.76 2.55 6.14
N ASN A 3 -5.06 3.68 6.22
CA ASN A 3 -3.92 3.84 7.13
C ASN A 3 -4.04 5.03 8.08
N ILE A 4 -5.21 5.63 8.22
CA ILE A 4 -5.37 6.62 9.28
C ILE A 4 -5.24 5.94 10.65
N VAL A 5 -4.82 6.71 11.64
CA VAL A 5 -4.55 6.18 12.99
C VAL A 5 -5.75 5.42 13.58
N ALA A 6 -6.98 5.89 13.32
CA ALA A 6 -8.21 5.22 13.77
C ALA A 6 -8.48 3.87 13.08
N ALA A 7 -7.86 3.59 11.94
CA ALA A 7 -8.00 2.34 11.21
C ALA A 7 -6.94 1.27 11.58
N ARG A 8 -6.01 1.61 12.46
CA ARG A 8 -4.94 0.70 12.89
C ARG A 8 -5.37 -0.12 14.12
N PRO A 9 -4.91 -1.36 14.26
CA PRO A 9 -4.08 -2.11 13.33
C PRO A 9 -4.86 -2.55 12.10
N GLN A 10 -4.14 -2.78 11.00
CA GLN A 10 -4.69 -3.35 9.77
C GLN A 10 -4.64 -4.89 9.82
N ARG A 11 -5.34 -5.54 8.86
CA ARG A 11 -5.32 -7.00 8.68
C ARG A 11 -4.81 -7.36 7.30
N GLY A 12 -4.09 -8.47 7.20
CA GLY A 12 -3.68 -9.13 5.96
C GLY A 12 -2.46 -8.52 5.26
N LEU A 13 -1.81 -7.52 5.84
CA LEU A 13 -0.68 -6.85 5.20
C LEU A 13 0.60 -7.72 5.21
N SER A 14 0.77 -8.59 6.20
CA SER A 14 1.95 -9.46 6.34
C SER A 14 2.03 -10.58 5.29
N LYS A 15 0.98 -10.75 4.48
CA LYS A 15 0.90 -11.73 3.39
C LYS A 15 1.13 -11.12 2.01
N ALA A 16 1.28 -9.81 1.94
CA ALA A 16 1.51 -9.13 0.67
C ALA A 16 2.91 -9.42 0.12
N ASP A 17 3.00 -9.68 -1.18
CA ASP A 17 4.28 -9.80 -1.90
C ASP A 17 4.92 -8.42 -2.08
N ILE A 18 4.11 -7.38 -2.29
CA ILE A 18 4.52 -5.98 -2.32
C ILE A 18 3.52 -5.17 -1.52
N LEU A 19 4.02 -4.25 -0.69
CA LEU A 19 3.19 -3.28 0.02
C LEU A 19 3.57 -1.86 -0.41
N PHE A 20 2.66 -1.20 -1.11
CA PHE A 20 2.81 0.22 -1.40
C PHE A 20 2.19 1.07 -0.29
N GLU A 21 2.89 2.11 0.10
CA GLU A 21 2.35 3.20 0.93
C GLU A 21 2.45 4.51 0.15
N ILE A 22 1.32 5.16 -0.07
CA ILE A 22 1.26 6.41 -0.84
C ILE A 22 0.42 7.43 -0.09
N LYS A 23 0.88 8.67 -0.10
CA LYS A 23 0.12 9.83 0.40
C LYS A 23 -1.13 10.03 -0.48
N VAL A 24 -2.23 10.33 0.19
CA VAL A 24 -3.51 10.68 -0.43
C VAL A 24 -4.05 11.96 0.22
N GLU A 25 -5.31 12.30 -0.03
CA GLU A 25 -5.95 13.52 0.45
C GLU A 25 -5.76 13.74 1.96
N GLY A 26 -5.72 15.00 2.37
CA GLY A 26 -5.60 15.38 3.77
C GLY A 26 -4.27 15.01 4.41
N GLY A 27 -3.24 14.75 3.61
CA GLY A 27 -1.91 14.38 4.11
C GLY A 27 -1.83 13.00 4.76
N ILE A 28 -2.89 12.18 4.67
CA ILE A 28 -2.89 10.80 5.15
C ILE A 28 -2.23 9.86 4.13
N THR A 29 -1.89 8.65 4.56
CA THR A 29 -1.46 7.59 3.63
C THR A 29 -2.48 6.47 3.54
N ARG A 30 -2.37 5.67 2.49
CA ARG A 30 -3.04 4.37 2.35
C ARG A 30 -2.05 3.31 1.96
N PHE A 31 -2.39 2.07 2.26
CA PHE A 31 -1.67 0.91 1.77
C PHE A 31 -2.39 0.27 0.58
N MET A 32 -1.58 -0.23 -0.35
CA MET A 32 -2.04 -1.16 -1.37
C MET A 32 -1.18 -2.42 -1.28
N PRO A 33 -1.66 -3.47 -0.62
CA PRO A 33 -1.03 -4.76 -0.66
C PRO A 33 -1.29 -5.41 -2.03
N VAL A 34 -0.26 -5.98 -2.62
CA VAL A 34 -0.31 -6.75 -3.86
C VAL A 34 -0.02 -8.21 -3.54
N PHE A 35 -0.83 -9.09 -4.08
CA PHE A 35 -0.73 -10.54 -3.90
C PHE A 35 -0.63 -11.21 -5.27
N THR A 36 0.34 -12.09 -5.45
CA THR A 36 0.48 -12.88 -6.68
C THR A 36 -0.52 -14.04 -6.74
N ASP A 37 -0.96 -14.55 -5.59
CA ASP A 37 -2.01 -15.56 -5.49
C ASP A 37 -3.11 -15.09 -4.54
N TYR A 38 -4.28 -14.75 -5.08
CA TYR A 38 -5.42 -14.32 -4.28
C TYR A 38 -5.92 -15.40 -3.30
N LYS A 39 -5.63 -16.68 -3.55
CA LYS A 39 -6.03 -17.79 -2.67
C LYS A 39 -5.29 -17.79 -1.34
N THR A 40 -4.14 -17.11 -1.28
CA THR A 40 -3.35 -16.96 -0.06
C THR A 40 -3.79 -15.76 0.77
N VAL A 41 -4.67 -14.93 0.23
CA VAL A 41 -5.18 -13.73 0.89
C VAL A 41 -6.07 -14.15 2.06
N GLY A 42 -5.62 -13.86 3.27
CA GLY A 42 -6.44 -13.97 4.46
C GLY A 42 -7.49 -12.85 4.51
N GLU A 43 -7.85 -12.44 5.70
CA GLU A 43 -8.66 -11.24 5.89
C GLU A 43 -7.82 -9.99 5.64
N VAL A 44 -8.25 -9.11 4.74
CA VAL A 44 -7.56 -7.86 4.39
C VAL A 44 -8.45 -6.65 4.63
N GLY A 45 -7.92 -5.65 5.28
CA GLY A 45 -8.59 -4.37 5.46
C GLY A 45 -8.03 -3.53 6.62
N PRO A 46 -8.74 -2.43 6.94
CA PRO A 46 -10.00 -1.95 6.34
C PRO A 46 -9.83 -1.50 4.88
N VAL A 47 -10.63 -2.05 3.99
CA VAL A 47 -10.63 -1.68 2.57
C VAL A 47 -11.16 -0.26 2.41
N ARG A 48 -10.56 0.52 1.51
CA ARG A 48 -10.87 1.93 1.32
C ARG A 48 -10.89 2.31 -0.16
N SER A 49 -11.35 3.54 -0.42
CA SER A 49 -11.54 4.03 -1.78
C SER A 49 -10.26 4.03 -2.59
N GLY A 50 -10.37 3.51 -3.81
CA GLY A 50 -9.31 3.52 -4.81
C GLY A 50 -8.92 4.94 -5.23
N ARG A 51 -7.67 5.09 -5.59
CA ARG A 51 -7.08 6.31 -6.13
C ARG A 51 -6.24 6.00 -7.34
N ASP A 52 -6.17 6.93 -8.25
CA ASP A 52 -5.43 6.78 -9.51
C ASP A 52 -3.92 6.58 -9.29
N GLN A 53 -3.33 7.14 -8.24
CA GLN A 53 -1.93 6.89 -7.91
C GLN A 53 -1.65 5.38 -7.78
N PHE A 54 -2.52 4.65 -7.08
CA PHE A 54 -2.39 3.21 -6.93
C PHE A 54 -2.74 2.47 -8.21
N PHE A 55 -3.80 2.89 -8.88
CA PHE A 55 -4.25 2.27 -10.12
C PHE A 55 -3.17 2.30 -11.21
N ARG A 56 -2.48 3.42 -11.36
CA ARG A 56 -1.41 3.58 -12.34
C ARG A 56 -0.24 2.62 -12.09
N LEU A 57 0.06 2.30 -10.83
CA LEU A 57 1.11 1.34 -10.48
C LEU A 57 0.75 -0.11 -10.87
N ILE A 58 -0.52 -0.48 -10.79
CA ILE A 58 -0.95 -1.85 -11.09
C ILE A 58 -1.39 -2.06 -12.54
N LEU A 59 -1.58 -0.98 -13.28
CA LEU A 59 -2.02 -1.02 -14.67
C LEU A 59 -1.13 -1.89 -15.58
N PRO A 60 0.22 -1.81 -15.49
CA PRO A 60 1.10 -2.66 -16.29
C PRO A 60 0.94 -4.16 -16.01
N TRP A 61 0.51 -4.52 -14.81
CA TRP A 61 0.27 -5.92 -14.42
C TRP A 61 -1.14 -6.40 -14.73
N GLN A 62 -2.04 -5.51 -15.12
CA GLN A 62 -3.46 -5.80 -15.29
C GLN A 62 -4.05 -6.51 -14.05
N ALA A 63 -3.63 -6.09 -12.87
CA ALA A 63 -4.05 -6.70 -11.62
C ALA A 63 -5.52 -6.42 -11.33
N LEU A 64 -6.21 -7.38 -10.72
CA LEU A 64 -7.55 -7.14 -10.17
C LEU A 64 -7.44 -6.12 -9.03
N TYR A 65 -8.06 -4.96 -9.20
CA TYR A 65 -8.03 -3.87 -8.24
C TYR A 65 -9.28 -3.86 -7.38
N ILE A 66 -9.13 -4.21 -6.10
CA ILE A 66 -10.23 -4.29 -5.13
C ILE A 66 -10.17 -3.10 -4.19
N HIS A 67 -11.25 -2.35 -4.11
CA HIS A 67 -11.39 -1.19 -3.24
C HIS A 67 -12.87 -0.95 -2.87
N GLU A 68 -13.14 -0.09 -1.93
CA GLU A 68 -14.48 0.31 -1.49
C GLU A 68 -14.62 1.82 -1.67
N GLY A 69 -15.41 2.24 -2.68
CA GLY A 69 -15.45 3.62 -3.15
C GLY A 69 -14.26 3.97 -4.04
N GLN A 70 -14.36 5.08 -4.74
CA GLN A 70 -13.28 5.61 -5.60
C GLN A 70 -13.41 7.12 -5.80
N SER A 71 -12.33 7.78 -6.21
CA SER A 71 -12.39 9.15 -6.68
C SER A 71 -12.99 9.22 -8.08
N VAL A 72 -13.52 10.39 -8.45
CA VAL A 72 -14.02 10.61 -9.82
C VAL A 72 -12.91 10.47 -10.86
N VAL A 73 -11.68 10.84 -10.49
CA VAL A 73 -10.50 10.69 -11.35
C VAL A 73 -10.17 9.22 -11.55
N MET A 74 -10.14 8.43 -10.47
CA MET A 74 -9.92 6.98 -10.55
C MET A 74 -10.99 6.30 -11.41
N GLN A 75 -12.26 6.70 -11.27
CA GLN A 75 -13.35 6.18 -12.09
C GLN A 75 -13.11 6.44 -13.57
N GLN A 76 -12.68 7.66 -13.91
CA GLN A 76 -12.39 8.02 -15.29
C GLN A 76 -11.22 7.21 -15.85
N TYR A 77 -10.13 7.05 -15.10
CA TYR A 77 -9.02 6.18 -15.52
C TYR A 77 -9.46 4.74 -15.78
N ALA A 78 -10.30 4.17 -14.91
CA ALA A 78 -10.81 2.81 -15.11
C ALA A 78 -11.64 2.67 -16.41
N ILE A 79 -12.33 3.73 -16.82
CA ILE A 79 -13.07 3.79 -18.09
C ILE A 79 -12.10 3.93 -19.26
N ASP A 80 -11.18 4.90 -19.19
CA ASP A 80 -10.25 5.23 -20.27
C ASP A 80 -9.33 4.05 -20.63
N TYR A 81 -8.96 3.23 -19.64
CA TYR A 81 -8.15 2.03 -19.83
C TYR A 81 -8.95 0.73 -19.97
N ASP A 82 -10.28 0.82 -20.15
CA ASP A 82 -11.19 -0.33 -20.27
C ASP A 82 -10.96 -1.40 -19.19
N TYR A 83 -10.77 -0.94 -17.95
CA TYR A 83 -10.41 -1.82 -16.85
C TYR A 83 -11.58 -2.70 -16.37
N GLY A 84 -12.81 -2.32 -16.68
CA GLY A 84 -14.02 -3.12 -16.59
C GLY A 84 -14.11 -3.98 -15.32
N LYS A 85 -14.14 -5.30 -15.53
CA LYS A 85 -14.24 -6.29 -14.45
C LYS A 85 -13.02 -6.37 -13.53
N LEU A 86 -11.89 -5.80 -13.93
CA LEU A 86 -10.69 -5.72 -13.10
C LEU A 86 -10.76 -4.60 -12.07
N ASN A 87 -11.70 -3.67 -12.21
CA ASN A 87 -11.95 -2.61 -11.24
C ASN A 87 -13.14 -2.97 -10.35
N ASN A 88 -12.87 -3.57 -9.22
CA ASN A 88 -13.91 -3.92 -8.25
C ASN A 88 -14.05 -2.83 -7.19
N ASN A 89 -15.20 -2.17 -7.14
CA ASN A 89 -15.48 -1.01 -6.29
C ASN A 89 -16.45 -1.33 -5.12
N ASP A 90 -16.50 -2.59 -4.68
CA ASP A 90 -17.35 -3.02 -3.56
C ASP A 90 -16.63 -3.94 -2.57
N GLY A 91 -15.29 -3.90 -2.57
CA GLY A 91 -14.48 -4.73 -1.71
C GLY A 91 -14.59 -6.24 -2.01
N ALA A 92 -14.91 -6.61 -3.25
CA ALA A 92 -15.18 -7.98 -3.70
C ALA A 92 -16.32 -8.63 -2.89
N ASN A 93 -17.44 -7.93 -2.73
CA ASN A 93 -18.55 -8.34 -1.85
C ASN A 93 -18.09 -8.59 -0.41
N GLY A 94 -17.17 -7.76 0.06
CA GLY A 94 -16.61 -7.85 1.40
C GLY A 94 -17.65 -7.63 2.50
N TYR A 95 -17.22 -7.73 3.72
CA TYR A 95 -18.08 -7.60 4.89
C TYR A 95 -17.58 -6.53 5.83
N ARG A 96 -18.46 -6.10 6.74
CA ARG A 96 -18.11 -5.11 7.75
C ARG A 96 -17.99 -5.75 9.12
N ASP A 97 -16.81 -5.59 9.72
CA ASP A 97 -16.58 -5.94 11.13
C ASP A 97 -16.87 -4.72 12.02
N TYR A 98 -18.10 -4.62 12.47
CA TYR A 98 -18.53 -3.55 13.38
C TYR A 98 -17.96 -3.72 14.79
N GLY A 99 -17.53 -4.91 15.14
CA GLY A 99 -16.96 -5.21 16.44
C GLY A 99 -15.45 -4.98 16.54
N ARG A 100 -14.78 -4.68 15.40
CA ARG A 100 -13.33 -4.47 15.44
C ARG A 100 -12.95 -3.35 16.42
N VAL A 101 -11.81 -3.52 17.02
CA VAL A 101 -11.25 -2.57 17.99
C VAL A 101 -9.97 -1.96 17.41
N ASN A 102 -9.84 -0.65 17.45
CA ASN A 102 -8.61 0.00 17.04
C ASN A 102 -7.57 0.01 18.17
N TRP A 103 -6.38 0.50 17.88
CA TRP A 103 -5.27 0.60 18.83
C TRP A 103 -5.63 1.35 20.14
N ALA A 104 -6.63 2.26 20.11
CA ALA A 104 -7.10 3.03 21.27
C ALA A 104 -8.25 2.33 22.03
N GLY A 105 -8.55 1.08 21.70
CA GLY A 105 -9.62 0.31 22.34
C GLY A 105 -11.02 0.72 21.93
N LYS A 106 -11.20 1.38 20.79
CA LYS A 106 -12.49 1.90 20.31
C LYS A 106 -13.05 1.03 19.20
N SER A 107 -14.35 0.74 19.25
CA SER A 107 -15.10 0.01 18.23
C SER A 107 -16.18 0.87 17.59
N TYR A 108 -16.72 0.42 16.45
CA TYR A 108 -17.81 1.10 15.75
C TYR A 108 -19.03 1.31 16.66
N ASN A 109 -19.45 0.27 17.37
CA ASN A 109 -20.63 0.33 18.27
C ASN A 109 -20.39 1.17 19.53
N ALA A 110 -19.18 1.46 19.86
CA ALA A 110 -18.83 2.40 20.93
C ALA A 110 -18.90 3.88 20.49
N GLY A 111 -19.37 4.14 19.26
CA GLY A 111 -19.59 5.49 18.71
C GLY A 111 -18.30 6.25 18.37
N SER A 112 -17.19 5.55 18.21
CA SER A 112 -15.89 6.19 18.04
C SER A 112 -15.11 5.73 16.81
N LEU A 113 -15.54 4.65 16.15
CA LEU A 113 -14.95 4.16 14.92
C LEU A 113 -15.90 4.42 13.76
N ALA A 114 -15.46 5.14 12.73
CA ALA A 114 -16.28 5.42 11.56
C ALA A 114 -16.50 4.16 10.70
N LEU A 115 -17.65 4.10 10.02
CA LEU A 115 -18.04 2.99 9.15
C LEU A 115 -16.95 2.61 8.14
N GLU A 116 -16.24 3.58 7.62
CA GLU A 116 -15.16 3.47 6.64
C GLU A 116 -13.91 2.73 7.15
N HIS A 117 -13.86 2.39 8.44
CA HIS A 117 -12.77 1.64 9.05
C HIS A 117 -13.15 0.19 9.35
N THR A 118 -14.28 -0.28 8.81
CA THR A 118 -14.85 -1.60 9.16
C THR A 118 -14.94 -2.58 7.98
N MET A 119 -14.59 -2.16 6.75
CA MET A 119 -14.73 -2.99 5.56
C MET A 119 -13.56 -3.96 5.38
N TYR A 120 -13.85 -5.23 5.21
CA TYR A 120 -12.86 -6.30 4.99
C TYR A 120 -13.26 -7.19 3.82
N THR A 121 -12.26 -7.82 3.20
CA THR A 121 -12.41 -8.87 2.20
C THR A 121 -11.48 -10.04 2.50
N ASN A 122 -11.65 -11.14 1.81
CA ASN A 122 -10.83 -12.35 1.95
C ASN A 122 -10.80 -13.15 0.64
N ALA A 123 -10.02 -14.25 0.64
CA ALA A 123 -9.87 -15.12 -0.54
C ALA A 123 -11.20 -15.63 -1.11
N ASP A 124 -12.15 -16.01 -0.23
CA ASP A 124 -13.45 -16.55 -0.67
C ASP A 124 -14.29 -15.48 -1.36
N ASN A 125 -14.33 -14.27 -0.81
CA ASN A 125 -15.02 -13.14 -1.43
C ASN A 125 -14.41 -12.79 -2.79
N ILE A 126 -13.10 -12.78 -2.88
CA ILE A 126 -12.36 -12.53 -4.13
C ILE A 126 -12.66 -13.63 -5.15
N ALA A 127 -12.61 -14.90 -4.75
CA ALA A 127 -12.93 -16.04 -5.62
C ALA A 127 -14.37 -15.97 -6.15
N ASN A 128 -15.31 -15.63 -5.29
CA ASN A 128 -16.73 -15.46 -5.67
C ASN A 128 -16.91 -14.31 -6.66
N TYR A 129 -16.22 -13.19 -6.46
CA TYR A 129 -16.24 -12.09 -7.42
C TYR A 129 -15.67 -12.51 -8.78
N ILE A 130 -14.48 -13.12 -8.80
CA ILE A 130 -13.82 -13.60 -10.01
C ILE A 130 -14.76 -14.53 -10.79
N SER A 131 -15.38 -15.49 -10.10
CA SER A 131 -16.30 -16.45 -10.71
C SER A 131 -17.58 -15.79 -11.23
N SER A 132 -18.24 -14.96 -10.40
CA SER A 132 -19.53 -14.33 -10.75
C SER A 132 -19.41 -13.35 -11.91
N GLN A 133 -18.28 -12.64 -12.02
CA GLN A 133 -18.01 -11.69 -13.10
C GLN A 133 -17.28 -12.32 -14.28
N ASN A 134 -16.94 -13.60 -14.20
CA ASN A 134 -16.13 -14.29 -15.21
C ASN A 134 -14.86 -13.47 -15.52
N VAL A 135 -14.08 -13.15 -14.47
CA VAL A 135 -12.82 -12.41 -14.62
C VAL A 135 -11.75 -13.36 -15.14
N ASP A 136 -11.14 -13.04 -16.29
CA ASP A 136 -9.99 -13.77 -16.78
C ASP A 136 -8.75 -13.45 -15.93
N MET A 137 -8.24 -14.44 -15.21
CA MET A 137 -7.03 -14.31 -14.40
C MET A 137 -5.75 -14.75 -15.13
N ASN A 138 -5.86 -15.25 -16.39
CA ASN A 138 -4.74 -15.71 -17.22
C ASN A 138 -4.38 -14.68 -18.30
N ARG A 139 -4.26 -13.44 -17.92
CA ARG A 139 -3.94 -12.35 -18.85
C ARG A 139 -2.45 -12.22 -19.10
N THR A 140 -2.09 -11.77 -20.29
CA THR A 140 -0.73 -11.30 -20.56
C THR A 140 -0.54 -9.91 -19.92
N TYR A 141 0.55 -9.74 -19.18
CA TYR A 141 0.89 -8.50 -18.51
C TYR A 141 2.37 -8.14 -18.75
N ASN A 142 2.71 -6.89 -18.52
CA ASN A 142 4.10 -6.45 -18.58
C ASN A 142 4.84 -6.87 -17.31
N SER A 143 5.74 -7.85 -17.45
CA SER A 143 6.52 -8.39 -16.33
C SER A 143 7.79 -7.58 -16.00
N THR A 144 8.09 -6.53 -16.78
CA THR A 144 9.34 -5.77 -16.67
C THR A 144 9.24 -4.54 -15.78
N PHE A 145 8.13 -4.34 -15.07
CA PHE A 145 7.94 -3.20 -14.18
C PHE A 145 9.02 -3.12 -13.09
N PHE A 146 9.37 -4.26 -12.50
CA PHE A 146 10.55 -4.40 -11.66
C PHE A 146 11.48 -5.45 -12.26
N ASN A 147 12.71 -5.08 -12.50
CA ASN A 147 13.74 -6.02 -12.93
C ASN A 147 14.57 -6.43 -11.71
N PHE A 148 14.08 -7.44 -10.99
CA PHE A 148 14.80 -7.98 -9.84
C PHE A 148 15.94 -8.89 -10.30
N VAL A 149 17.14 -8.62 -9.79
CA VAL A 149 18.29 -9.50 -9.93
C VAL A 149 18.42 -10.33 -8.65
N ASP A 150 18.48 -11.66 -8.78
CA ASP A 150 18.71 -12.50 -7.62
C ASP A 150 20.15 -12.33 -7.13
N TYR A 151 20.33 -11.54 -6.08
CA TYR A 151 21.65 -11.26 -5.48
C TYR A 151 22.33 -12.51 -4.90
N ARG A 152 21.57 -13.59 -4.65
CA ARG A 152 22.12 -14.87 -4.14
C ARG A 152 22.86 -15.65 -5.21
N LEU A 153 22.65 -15.36 -6.47
CA LEU A 153 23.26 -16.04 -7.62
C LEU A 153 24.54 -15.37 -8.12
N GLY A 154 24.92 -14.24 -7.55
CA GLY A 154 26.01 -13.45 -8.07
C GLY A 154 26.88 -12.79 -7.03
N THR A 155 27.95 -12.15 -7.51
CA THR A 155 28.80 -11.26 -6.72
C THR A 155 27.98 -10.12 -6.15
N THR A 156 28.29 -9.73 -4.93
CA THR A 156 27.78 -8.48 -4.33
C THR A 156 27.93 -7.36 -5.35
N ARG A 157 26.83 -6.78 -5.78
CA ARG A 157 26.86 -5.68 -6.74
C ARG A 157 27.48 -4.48 -6.04
N ASP A 158 28.66 -4.08 -6.48
CA ASP A 158 29.25 -2.83 -6.04
C ASP A 158 28.43 -1.68 -6.65
N LEU A 159 27.60 -1.08 -5.83
CA LEU A 159 26.76 0.06 -6.22
C LEU A 159 27.54 1.37 -6.23
N SER A 160 28.76 1.40 -5.69
CA SER A 160 29.56 2.63 -5.59
C SER A 160 29.87 3.26 -6.94
N ASN A 161 29.92 2.45 -8.02
CA ASN A 161 30.18 2.88 -9.38
C ASN A 161 28.94 2.88 -10.29
N SER A 162 27.76 2.61 -9.76
CA SER A 162 26.57 2.41 -10.61
C SER A 162 25.69 3.65 -10.76
N LEU A 163 26.06 4.77 -10.16
CA LEU A 163 25.30 6.00 -10.19
C LEU A 163 26.06 7.09 -10.92
N ASP A 164 25.31 7.82 -11.75
CA ASP A 164 25.83 8.98 -12.46
C ASP A 164 26.49 9.95 -11.45
N SER A 165 27.71 10.39 -11.76
CA SER A 165 28.46 11.35 -10.94
C SER A 165 27.63 12.63 -10.67
N ALA A 166 26.81 13.06 -11.64
CA ALA A 166 25.91 14.21 -11.47
C ALA A 166 24.88 13.99 -10.36
N TYR A 167 24.47 12.75 -10.10
CA TYR A 167 23.54 12.44 -9.02
C TYR A 167 24.24 12.49 -7.65
N SER A 168 25.43 11.89 -7.54
CA SER A 168 26.21 11.89 -6.30
C SER A 168 26.68 13.30 -5.89
N ASP A 169 27.00 14.16 -6.86
CA ASP A 169 27.39 15.55 -6.63
C ASP A 169 26.22 16.39 -6.08
N LYS A 170 25.00 16.07 -6.49
CA LYS A 170 23.78 16.80 -6.08
C LYS A 170 23.24 16.33 -4.72
N TYR A 171 23.29 15.03 -4.44
CA TYR A 171 22.58 14.42 -3.31
C TYR A 171 23.50 13.80 -2.25
N GLY A 172 24.81 13.87 -2.42
CA GLY A 172 25.79 13.32 -1.49
C GLY A 172 26.12 11.83 -1.73
N PRO A 173 26.77 11.17 -0.77
CA PRO A 173 27.18 9.78 -0.93
C PRO A 173 25.99 8.88 -1.19
N VAL A 174 26.08 8.11 -2.25
CA VAL A 174 24.96 7.37 -2.84
C VAL A 174 24.77 6.01 -2.20
N VAL A 175 25.79 5.50 -1.51
CA VAL A 175 25.74 4.23 -0.80
C VAL A 175 26.15 4.49 0.66
N SER A 176 25.26 4.14 1.57
CA SER A 176 25.50 4.19 3.02
C SER A 176 24.81 3.02 3.69
N ASP A 177 25.22 2.71 4.92
CA ASP A 177 24.54 1.69 5.73
C ASP A 177 23.10 2.12 5.99
N GLY A 178 22.15 1.43 5.35
CA GLY A 178 20.72 1.71 5.43
C GLY A 178 20.06 1.13 6.69
N GLN A 179 20.63 1.36 7.87
CA GLN A 179 20.09 0.80 9.13
C GLN A 179 18.78 1.47 9.58
N TYR A 180 18.53 2.68 9.11
CA TYR A 180 17.37 3.47 9.49
C TYR A 180 16.86 4.31 8.32
N ILE A 181 15.58 4.19 8.03
CA ILE A 181 14.92 4.99 7.00
C ILE A 181 13.68 5.63 7.64
N GLU A 182 13.54 6.94 7.55
CA GLU A 182 12.33 7.65 7.98
C GLU A 182 11.76 8.43 6.79
N ILE A 183 10.46 8.28 6.58
CA ILE A 183 9.72 8.90 5.49
C ILE A 183 8.64 9.78 6.11
N GLU A 184 8.71 11.08 5.83
CA GLU A 184 7.69 12.05 6.20
C GLU A 184 6.73 12.26 5.03
N HIS A 185 5.59 11.57 5.06
CA HIS A 185 4.52 11.77 4.07
C HIS A 185 3.80 13.10 4.28
N SER A 186 3.66 13.50 5.53
CA SER A 186 3.14 14.79 5.97
C SER A 186 3.55 15.04 7.42
N GLN A 187 3.25 16.22 7.93
CA GLN A 187 3.52 16.56 9.34
C GLN A 187 2.92 15.53 10.32
N SER A 188 1.78 14.94 9.99
CA SER A 188 1.03 14.01 10.86
C SER A 188 1.24 12.54 10.53
N TYR A 189 1.76 12.21 9.36
CA TYR A 189 1.92 10.83 8.90
C TYR A 189 3.36 10.57 8.49
N LYS A 190 4.01 9.74 9.30
CA LYS A 190 5.40 9.34 9.09
C LYS A 190 5.52 7.83 9.26
N THR A 191 6.39 7.25 8.45
CA THR A 191 6.74 5.82 8.50
C THR A 191 8.23 5.69 8.64
N ARG A 192 8.68 4.74 9.44
CA ARG A 192 10.11 4.43 9.53
C ARG A 192 10.37 2.94 9.46
N PHE A 193 11.54 2.62 8.97
CA PHE A 193 12.04 1.27 8.84
C PHE A 193 13.35 1.16 9.61
N ILE A 194 13.44 0.15 10.46
CA ILE A 194 14.60 -0.13 11.30
C ILE A 194 15.13 -1.50 10.89
N TYR A 195 16.37 -1.55 10.42
CA TYR A 195 17.02 -2.79 10.03
C TYR A 195 17.32 -3.66 11.24
N ASP A 196 16.99 -4.94 11.13
CA ASP A 196 17.28 -5.97 12.15
C ASP A 196 18.29 -6.95 11.54
N GLU A 197 19.54 -6.88 12.01
CA GLU A 197 20.63 -7.73 11.52
C GLU A 197 20.37 -9.23 11.78
N SER A 198 19.58 -9.57 12.79
CA SER A 198 19.29 -10.96 13.13
C SER A 198 18.38 -11.65 12.13
N THR A 199 17.51 -10.89 11.46
CA THR A 199 16.56 -11.37 10.46
C THR A 199 16.91 -10.95 9.04
N ASN A 200 17.81 -9.99 8.85
CA ASN A 200 18.09 -9.30 7.59
C ASN A 200 16.84 -8.64 6.98
N GLU A 201 15.99 -8.08 7.83
CA GLU A 201 14.75 -7.42 7.40
C GLU A 201 14.59 -6.05 8.07
N TYR A 202 13.81 -5.20 7.44
CA TYR A 202 13.41 -3.91 7.98
C TYR A 202 12.09 -4.03 8.71
N LYS A 203 12.07 -3.71 10.00
CA LYS A 203 10.87 -3.59 10.82
C LYS A 203 10.19 -2.26 10.54
N MET A 204 8.90 -2.28 10.20
CA MET A 204 8.11 -1.09 9.93
C MET A 204 7.47 -0.55 11.19
N GLN A 205 7.58 0.76 11.38
CA GLN A 205 6.89 1.50 12.42
C GLN A 205 6.19 2.74 11.85
N GLN A 206 5.13 3.16 12.51
CA GLN A 206 4.40 4.37 12.16
C GLN A 206 4.22 5.27 13.40
N ASN A 207 4.17 6.59 13.15
CA ASN A 207 3.83 7.54 14.19
C ASN A 207 2.33 7.49 14.53
N TYR A 208 2.00 7.89 15.75
CA TYR A 208 0.65 8.00 16.27
C TYR A 208 0.36 9.41 16.77
N SER A 209 -0.92 9.73 16.96
CA SER A 209 -1.37 11.07 17.38
C SER A 209 -0.88 11.49 18.76
N ASP A 210 -0.41 10.55 19.56
CA ASP A 210 0.23 10.82 20.87
C ASP A 210 1.74 11.06 20.78
N GLY A 211 2.27 11.15 19.55
CA GLY A 211 3.70 11.37 19.29
C GLY A 211 4.57 10.13 19.42
N GLN A 212 3.98 8.98 19.71
CA GLN A 212 4.73 7.73 19.88
C GLN A 212 4.85 6.97 18.56
N TRP A 213 5.96 6.28 18.40
CA TRP A 213 6.16 5.28 17.34
C TRP A 213 5.71 3.91 17.82
N ARG A 214 4.97 3.20 16.98
CA ARG A 214 4.56 1.82 17.25
C ARG A 214 4.86 0.95 16.05
N ASP A 215 5.16 -0.32 16.32
CA ASP A 215 5.29 -1.33 15.28
C ASP A 215 3.99 -1.41 14.47
N THR A 216 4.12 -1.45 13.15
CA THR A 216 2.99 -1.74 12.26
C THR A 216 2.76 -3.24 12.31
N VAL A 217 1.57 -3.64 12.72
CA VAL A 217 1.24 -5.05 12.95
C VAL A 217 0.08 -5.51 12.07
N ASP A 218 0.06 -6.80 11.78
CA ASP A 218 -1.03 -7.50 11.13
C ASP A 218 -1.90 -8.18 12.19
N GLU A 219 -3.09 -7.61 12.46
CA GLU A 219 -4.00 -8.16 13.46
C GLU A 219 -4.50 -9.57 13.09
N ALA A 220 -4.68 -9.86 11.79
CA ALA A 220 -5.10 -11.18 11.32
C ALA A 220 -4.01 -12.26 11.45
N ALA A 221 -2.79 -11.87 11.79
CA ALA A 221 -1.65 -12.76 12.00
C ALA A 221 -1.08 -12.63 13.42
N ASP A 222 -1.93 -12.66 14.42
CA ASP A 222 -1.58 -12.56 15.85
C ASP A 222 -0.72 -11.31 16.17
N ASN A 223 -1.02 -10.19 15.56
CA ASN A 223 -0.25 -8.95 15.67
C ASN A 223 1.22 -9.10 15.24
N LYS A 224 1.48 -9.95 14.24
CA LYS A 224 2.81 -10.06 13.65
C LYS A 224 3.28 -8.68 13.16
N VAL A 225 4.47 -8.28 13.59
CA VAL A 225 5.10 -7.05 13.11
C VAL A 225 5.41 -7.18 11.63
N LEU A 226 5.11 -6.13 10.86
CA LEU A 226 5.46 -6.09 9.44
C LEU A 226 6.96 -5.91 9.29
N THR A 227 7.57 -6.82 8.54
CA THR A 227 8.98 -6.79 8.19
C THR A 227 9.16 -6.99 6.69
N PHE A 228 10.19 -6.38 6.13
CA PHE A 228 10.46 -6.38 4.69
C PHE A 228 11.96 -6.58 4.43
N PRO A 229 12.34 -7.47 3.51
CA PRO A 229 13.73 -7.63 3.12
C PRO A 229 14.25 -6.45 2.28
N ASN A 230 13.35 -5.69 1.66
CA ASN A 230 13.69 -4.54 0.83
C ASN A 230 12.74 -3.37 1.08
N VAL A 231 13.26 -2.16 1.07
CA VAL A 231 12.50 -0.91 1.12
C VAL A 231 12.92 -0.05 -0.06
N ILE A 232 11.96 0.39 -0.85
CA ILE A 232 12.17 1.29 -1.99
C ILE A 232 11.42 2.59 -1.67
N VAL A 233 12.13 3.70 -1.68
CA VAL A 233 11.54 5.02 -1.48
C VAL A 233 11.60 5.78 -2.80
N LEU A 234 10.43 6.11 -3.34
CA LEU A 234 10.30 6.93 -4.53
C LEU A 234 10.04 8.37 -4.12
N TYR A 235 11.01 9.24 -4.36
CA TYR A 235 10.86 10.68 -4.19
C TYR A 235 10.23 11.25 -5.46
N THR A 236 9.02 11.78 -5.33
CA THR A 236 8.27 12.34 -6.46
C THR A 236 7.43 13.51 -6.01
N ASP A 237 7.10 14.38 -6.94
CA ASP A 237 6.20 15.48 -6.69
C ASP A 237 4.75 14.98 -6.59
N ILE A 238 4.04 15.49 -5.60
CA ILE A 238 2.63 15.20 -5.37
C ILE A 238 1.86 16.51 -5.51
N HIS A 239 0.95 16.54 -6.47
CA HIS A 239 0.15 17.72 -6.81
C HIS A 239 -1.33 17.45 -6.58
N THR A 240 -2.09 18.53 -6.41
CA THR A 240 -3.55 18.46 -6.41
C THR A 240 -4.09 18.63 -7.82
N TYR A 241 -5.04 17.82 -8.22
CA TYR A 241 -5.70 17.94 -9.52
C TYR A 241 -6.38 19.30 -9.69
N PRO A 242 -6.16 20.02 -10.78
CA PRO A 242 -6.86 21.26 -11.09
C PRO A 242 -8.38 21.05 -11.07
N GLY A 243 -9.11 21.91 -10.37
CA GLY A 243 -10.56 21.83 -10.20
C GLY A 243 -11.03 20.85 -9.10
N HIS A 244 -10.10 20.23 -8.40
CA HIS A 244 -10.40 19.30 -7.31
C HIS A 244 -9.77 19.72 -5.97
N GLU A 245 -9.36 20.97 -5.85
CA GLU A 245 -8.66 21.51 -4.68
C GLU A 245 -9.51 21.40 -3.40
N ALA A 246 -10.82 21.60 -3.50
CA ALA A 246 -11.74 21.49 -2.37
C ALA A 246 -11.80 20.08 -1.76
N LYS A 247 -11.41 19.05 -2.52
CA LYS A 247 -11.37 17.65 -2.07
C LYS A 247 -9.94 17.16 -1.89
N ASP A 248 -8.96 18.01 -2.16
CA ASP A 248 -7.53 17.68 -2.12
C ASP A 248 -7.19 16.38 -2.88
N LEU A 249 -7.84 16.15 -4.04
CA LEU A 249 -7.54 14.98 -4.86
C LEU A 249 -6.13 15.11 -5.43
N GLN A 250 -5.28 14.18 -5.11
CA GLN A 250 -3.85 14.25 -5.42
C GLN A 250 -3.49 13.30 -6.56
N TYR A 251 -2.49 13.67 -7.33
CA TYR A 251 -1.81 12.80 -8.28
C TYR A 251 -0.29 12.82 -8.02
N VAL A 252 0.35 11.74 -8.47
CA VAL A 252 1.78 11.53 -8.37
C VAL A 252 2.35 11.44 -9.78
N GLU A 253 3.44 12.14 -10.04
CA GLU A 253 4.17 12.01 -11.29
C GLU A 253 5.17 10.86 -11.16
N TYR A 254 4.94 9.79 -11.90
CA TYR A 254 5.89 8.70 -12.03
C TYR A 254 6.74 8.95 -13.28
N ALA A 255 8.05 9.11 -13.09
CA ALA A 255 9.02 9.27 -14.17
C ALA A 255 9.36 7.93 -14.84
#